data_00d099cd875fb0c8e46856dd97c34676
#
_entry.id   00d099cd875fb0c8e46856dd97c34676
#
_cell.length_a   1.000
_cell.length_b   1.000
_cell.length_c   1.000
_cell.angle_alpha   90.00
_cell.angle_beta   90.00
_cell.angle_gamma   90.00
#
_symmetry.space_group_name_H-M   'P 1'
#
loop_
_entity.id
_entity.type
_entity.pdbx_description
1 polymer ?
#
loop_
_entity_poly.entity_id
_entity_poly.type
_entity_poly.pdbx_seq_one_letter_code
_entity_poly.pdbx_strand_id
1 'polypeptide(L)'
;MSYQVSWEIHALDLAAGFLRDDPAGVAGLWESVSRLADEPRPPESFPYGSPDLRRLRAGRYRVFYTIDDQGQVVQIDHVGRLP
;
A
#
# COMPACT_ATOMS: atom_id res chain seq x y z
N MET A 1 -0.43 -19.17 1.19
CA MET A 1 0.93 -18.61 1.24
C MET A 1 0.84 -17.09 1.26
N SER A 2 1.69 -16.43 2.01
CA SER A 2 1.63 -14.98 2.10
C SER A 2 2.81 -14.34 1.37
N TYR A 3 2.57 -13.13 0.86
CA TYR A 3 3.59 -12.30 0.27
C TYR A 3 4.30 -11.53 1.38
N GLN A 4 5.55 -11.18 1.15
CA GLN A 4 6.27 -10.27 2.02
C GLN A 4 5.94 -8.84 1.60
N VAL A 5 5.46 -8.02 2.54
CA VAL A 5 5.22 -6.61 2.26
C VAL A 5 6.46 -5.83 2.63
N SER A 6 7.01 -5.14 1.64
CA SER A 6 8.22 -4.34 1.80
C SER A 6 7.89 -2.88 1.49
N TRP A 7 8.38 -1.95 2.31
CA TRP A 7 8.15 -0.52 2.12
C TRP A 7 9.40 0.14 1.55
N GLU A 8 9.23 0.85 0.45
CA GLU A 8 10.24 1.80 0.00
C GLU A 8 10.41 2.87 1.08
N ILE A 9 11.64 3.33 1.28
CA ILE A 9 11.91 4.36 2.29
C ILE A 9 11.06 5.61 2.05
N HIS A 10 10.94 6.02 0.79
CA HIS A 10 10.12 7.16 0.41
C HIS A 10 8.67 7.01 0.86
N ALA A 11 8.08 5.84 0.62
CA ALA A 11 6.69 5.57 1.00
C ALA A 11 6.52 5.55 2.51
N LEU A 12 7.48 4.96 3.21
CA LEU A 12 7.46 4.90 4.67
C LEU A 12 7.55 6.31 5.28
N ASP A 13 8.41 7.16 4.72
CA ASP A 13 8.54 8.55 5.17
C ASP A 13 7.24 9.33 4.98
N LEU A 14 6.54 9.12 3.85
CA LEU A 14 5.26 9.77 3.61
C LEU A 14 4.23 9.35 4.66
N ALA A 15 4.12 8.05 4.92
CA ALA A 15 3.19 7.54 5.91
C ALA A 15 3.51 8.08 7.31
N ALA A 16 4.79 8.14 7.67
CA ALA A 16 5.23 8.69 8.94
C ALA A 16 4.87 10.17 9.07
N GLY A 17 4.95 10.91 7.97
CA GLY A 17 4.56 12.32 7.96
C GLY A 17 3.08 12.52 8.24
N PHE A 18 2.24 11.67 7.66
CA PHE A 18 0.79 11.74 7.89
C PHE A 18 0.39 11.30 9.30
N LEU A 19 1.21 10.49 9.95
CA LEU A 19 0.93 9.99 11.29
C LEU A 19 0.80 11.13 12.32
N ARG A 20 1.46 12.25 12.09
CA ARG A 20 1.47 13.38 13.02
C ARG A 20 0.09 13.99 13.21
N ASP A 21 -0.68 14.11 12.13
CA ASP A 21 -1.99 14.78 12.18
C ASP A 21 -3.15 13.83 11.97
N ASP A 22 -2.89 12.57 11.61
CA ASP A 22 -3.96 11.60 11.34
C ASP A 22 -3.59 10.19 11.80
N PRO A 23 -3.35 9.98 13.10
CA PRO A 23 -2.93 8.66 13.57
C PRO A 23 -3.97 7.56 13.30
N ALA A 24 -5.26 7.87 13.41
CA ALA A 24 -6.30 6.87 13.15
C ALA A 24 -6.35 6.49 11.68
N GLY A 25 -6.26 7.46 10.78
CA GLY A 25 -6.24 7.19 9.35
C GLY A 25 -5.03 6.38 8.93
N VAL A 26 -3.87 6.70 9.48
CA VAL A 26 -2.64 5.96 9.18
C VAL A 26 -2.69 4.54 9.74
N ALA A 27 -3.32 4.34 10.91
CA ALA A 27 -3.53 3.00 11.43
C ALA A 27 -4.38 2.15 10.47
N GLY A 28 -5.45 2.73 9.92
CA GLY A 28 -6.27 2.06 8.92
C GLY A 28 -5.51 1.78 7.63
N LEU A 29 -4.69 2.73 7.19
CA LEU A 29 -3.80 2.56 6.05
C LEU A 29 -2.86 1.38 6.26
N TRP A 30 -2.20 1.33 7.41
CA TRP A 30 -1.27 0.27 7.76
C TRP A 30 -1.94 -1.11 7.74
N GLU A 31 -3.15 -1.17 8.31
CA GLU A 31 -3.92 -2.41 8.33
C GLU A 31 -4.29 -2.86 6.93
N SER A 32 -4.73 -1.95 6.07
CA SER A 32 -5.07 -2.26 4.69
C SER A 32 -3.86 -2.75 3.90
N VAL A 33 -2.71 -2.12 4.10
CA VAL A 33 -1.47 -2.53 3.44
C VAL A 33 -1.02 -3.90 3.94
N SER A 34 -1.15 -4.15 5.23
CA SER A 34 -0.75 -5.45 5.81
C SER A 34 -1.54 -6.60 5.23
N ARG A 35 -2.81 -6.38 4.88
CA ARG A 35 -3.64 -7.42 4.26
C ARG A 35 -3.19 -7.79 2.85
N LEU A 36 -2.38 -6.96 2.21
CA LEU A 36 -1.82 -7.30 0.90
C LEU A 36 -0.91 -8.52 0.95
N ALA A 37 -0.42 -8.88 2.13
CA ALA A 37 0.37 -10.10 2.30
C ALA A 37 -0.41 -11.35 1.92
N ASP A 38 -1.70 -11.37 2.22
CA ASP A 38 -2.56 -12.52 1.93
C ASP A 38 -3.35 -12.35 0.64
N GLU A 39 -3.65 -11.10 0.27
CA GLU A 39 -4.43 -10.79 -0.93
C GLU A 39 -3.82 -9.58 -1.63
N PRO A 40 -2.85 -9.81 -2.54
CA PRO A 40 -2.16 -8.69 -3.20
C PRO A 40 -3.05 -7.89 -4.16
N ARG A 41 -4.14 -8.47 -4.65
CA ARG A 41 -5.05 -7.82 -5.59
C ARG A 41 -6.47 -7.76 -5.03
N PRO A 42 -6.68 -7.03 -3.91
CA PRO A 42 -8.01 -6.94 -3.30
C PRO A 42 -8.96 -6.09 -4.15
N PRO A 43 -10.27 -6.19 -3.90
CA PRO A 43 -11.27 -5.40 -4.66
C PRO A 43 -11.04 -3.90 -4.59
N GLU A 44 -10.43 -3.40 -3.51
CA GLU A 44 -10.14 -1.97 -3.32
C GLU A 44 -8.93 -1.50 -4.11
N SER A 45 -8.22 -2.39 -4.81
CA SER A 45 -7.08 -2.02 -5.61
C SER A 45 -7.39 -2.10 -7.10
N PHE A 46 -6.71 -1.25 -7.86
CA PHE A 46 -6.91 -1.15 -9.31
C PHE A 46 -5.57 -1.18 -10.01
N PRO A 47 -5.45 -1.91 -11.14
CA PRO A 47 -4.22 -1.89 -11.91
C PRO A 47 -4.06 -0.53 -12.62
N TYR A 48 -2.82 -0.12 -12.80
CA TYR A 48 -2.51 1.04 -13.63
C TYR A 48 -1.25 0.74 -14.46
N GLY A 49 -1.43 0.72 -15.77
CA GLY A 49 -0.35 0.42 -16.71
C GLY A 49 -0.03 -1.05 -16.86
N SER A 50 -0.05 -1.82 -15.77
CA SER A 50 0.29 -3.23 -15.75
C SER A 50 -0.53 -3.93 -14.66
N PRO A 51 -0.82 -5.23 -14.79
CA PRO A 51 -1.50 -5.96 -13.72
C PRO A 51 -0.70 -6.01 -12.41
N ASP A 52 0.62 -5.82 -12.49
CA ASP A 52 1.49 -5.88 -11.33
C ASP A 52 1.72 -4.53 -10.66
N LEU A 53 1.28 -3.45 -11.29
CA LEU A 53 1.32 -2.11 -10.72
C LEU A 53 -0.09 -1.76 -10.29
N ARG A 54 -0.29 -1.53 -8.99
CA ARG A 54 -1.64 -1.34 -8.47
C ARG A 54 -1.72 -0.16 -7.53
N ARG A 55 -2.92 0.37 -7.44
CA ARG A 55 -3.27 1.45 -6.54
C ARG A 55 -4.33 0.95 -5.57
N LEU A 56 -4.03 0.98 -4.28
CA LEU A 56 -4.95 0.59 -3.23
C LEU A 56 -5.62 1.84 -2.65
N ARG A 57 -6.92 1.73 -2.43
CA ARG A 57 -7.68 2.77 -1.77
C ARG A 57 -7.87 2.38 -0.30
N ALA A 58 -7.39 3.22 0.60
CA ALA A 58 -7.50 3.00 2.04
C ALA A 58 -7.97 4.29 2.71
N GLY A 59 -9.31 4.45 2.83
CA GLY A 59 -9.90 5.69 3.29
C GLY A 59 -9.56 6.83 2.34
N ARG A 60 -8.96 7.91 2.86
CA ARG A 60 -8.51 9.03 2.01
C ARG A 60 -7.07 8.86 1.53
N TYR A 61 -6.47 7.69 1.77
CA TYR A 61 -5.11 7.41 1.33
C TYR A 61 -5.13 6.58 0.07
N ARG A 62 -4.12 6.78 -0.77
CA ARG A 62 -3.87 5.98 -1.96
C ARG A 62 -2.47 5.42 -1.85
N VAL A 63 -2.36 4.12 -2.03
CA VAL A 63 -1.09 3.42 -1.94
C VAL A 63 -0.77 2.86 -3.31
N PHE A 64 0.41 3.21 -3.81
CA PHE A 64 0.89 2.66 -5.09
C PHE A 64 1.90 1.58 -4.76
N TYR A 65 1.71 0.42 -5.35
CA TYR A 65 2.56 -0.71 -5.04
C TYR A 65 2.78 -1.60 -6.24
N THR A 66 3.84 -2.38 -6.18
CA THR A 66 4.25 -3.33 -7.21
C THR A 66 4.20 -4.73 -6.64
N ILE A 67 3.71 -5.67 -7.43
CA ILE A 67 3.62 -7.08 -7.05
C ILE A 67 4.65 -7.87 -7.84
N ASP A 68 5.48 -8.63 -7.13
CA ASP A 68 6.36 -9.63 -7.71
C ASP A 68 5.82 -11.00 -7.31
N ASP A 69 5.04 -11.61 -8.20
CA ASP A 69 4.43 -12.91 -7.91
C ASP A 69 5.46 -14.02 -7.80
N GLN A 70 6.52 -13.93 -8.59
CA GLN A 70 7.56 -14.95 -8.58
C GLN A 70 8.33 -14.94 -7.27
N GLY A 71 8.71 -13.75 -6.81
CA GLY A 71 9.39 -13.60 -5.53
C GLY A 71 8.46 -13.53 -4.34
N GLN A 72 7.15 -13.42 -4.58
CA GLN A 72 6.13 -13.27 -3.55
C GLN A 72 6.39 -12.06 -2.65
N VAL A 73 6.61 -10.93 -3.30
CA VAL A 73 6.86 -9.65 -2.63
C VAL A 73 5.86 -8.61 -3.12
N VAL A 74 5.30 -7.86 -2.18
CA VAL A 74 4.54 -6.64 -2.46
C VAL A 74 5.40 -5.47 -1.99
N GLN A 75 5.77 -4.59 -2.92
CA GLN A 75 6.59 -3.44 -2.60
C GLN A 75 5.73 -2.18 -2.60
N ILE A 76 5.70 -1.48 -1.47
CA ILE A 76 4.96 -0.23 -1.34
C ILE A 76 5.85 0.90 -1.85
N ASP A 77 5.40 1.55 -2.93
CA ASP A 77 6.21 2.53 -3.67
C ASP A 77 5.90 3.98 -3.29
N HIS A 78 4.63 4.27 -2.98
CA HIS A 78 4.21 5.65 -2.73
C HIS A 78 2.91 5.67 -1.94
N VAL A 79 2.75 6.67 -1.09
CA VAL A 79 1.51 6.91 -0.34
C VAL A 79 1.10 8.36 -0.56
N GLY A 80 -0.13 8.55 -1.03
CA GLY A 80 -0.72 9.88 -1.16
C GLY A 80 -1.96 10.02 -0.30
N ARG A 81 -2.32 11.24 0.03
CA ARG A 81 -3.51 11.54 0.82
C ARG A 81 -4.40 12.53 0.05
N LEU A 82 -5.68 12.18 -0.06
CA LEU A 82 -6.66 13.11 -0.63
C LEU A 82 -7.03 14.19 0.39
N PRO A 83 -7.35 15.40 -0.09
CA PRO A 83 -7.76 16.49 0.80
C PRO A 83 -9.01 16.18 1.59
#